data_d5ae5b74024d41d1860526058d2befae
#
_entry.id   d5ae5b74024d41d1860526058d2befae
#
_cell.length_a   1.000
_cell.length_b   1.000
_cell.length_c   1.000
_cell.angle_alpha   90.00
_cell.angle_beta   90.00
_cell.angle_gamma   90.00
#
_symmetry.space_group_name_H-M   'P 1'
#
loop_
_entity.id
_entity.type
_entity.pdbx_description
1 polymer ?
#
loop_
_entity_poly.entity_id
_entity_poly.type
_entity_poly.pdbx_seq_one_letter_code
_entity_poly.pdbx_strand_id
1 'polypeptide(L)'
;ESVSVGELYNATSHPQEYCLALNIYYESRGDNLAGKAAVSDVVMNRVSSTAYPNTICEVVYQARWKESWKTKQYPDLDDSERVYIPIRHRCQFSWFCDGKSDEPPIGDEWRQAQTIAYRMVNSDYLIGIADGATHYHATYVNPKWNKDMLLIGRIGLHIFYVQR
;
A
#
# COMPACT_ATOMS: atom_id res chain seq x y z
N GLU A 1 -19.04 2.27 -16.33
CA GLU A 1 -19.18 1.24 -15.31
C GLU A 1 -19.81 1.81 -14.04
N SER A 2 -20.73 1.06 -13.48
CA SER A 2 -21.36 1.44 -12.23
C SER A 2 -20.48 1.05 -11.05
N VAL A 3 -20.40 1.93 -10.05
CA VAL A 3 -19.74 1.65 -8.78
C VAL A 3 -20.70 0.84 -7.91
N SER A 4 -20.22 -0.22 -7.27
CA SER A 4 -21.06 -1.06 -6.40
C SER A 4 -21.49 -0.31 -5.14
N VAL A 5 -22.57 -0.80 -4.52
CA VAL A 5 -23.03 -0.24 -3.25
C VAL A 5 -21.92 -0.38 -2.21
N GLY A 6 -21.56 0.72 -1.58
CA GLY A 6 -20.47 0.75 -0.59
C GLY A 6 -19.08 0.99 -1.18
N GLU A 7 -18.99 1.14 -2.50
CA GLU A 7 -17.76 1.50 -3.18
C GLU A 7 -17.94 2.88 -3.83
N LEU A 8 -17.02 3.81 -3.54
CA LEU A 8 -17.12 5.19 -4.01
C LEU A 8 -16.54 5.40 -5.41
N TYR A 9 -15.55 4.59 -5.77
CA TYR A 9 -14.86 4.59 -7.06
C TYR A 9 -14.17 3.24 -7.23
N ASN A 10 -13.65 2.97 -8.41
CA ASN A 10 -12.98 1.70 -8.70
C ASN A 10 -11.58 1.93 -9.28
N ALA A 11 -10.88 0.83 -9.53
CA ALA A 11 -9.52 0.87 -10.05
C ALA A 11 -9.43 1.50 -11.45
N THR A 12 -10.51 1.46 -12.23
CA THR A 12 -10.52 2.04 -13.57
C THR A 12 -10.77 3.55 -13.52
N SER A 13 -11.72 4.00 -12.68
CA SER A 13 -12.07 5.42 -12.58
C SER A 13 -11.03 6.25 -11.84
N HIS A 14 -10.43 5.69 -10.78
CA HIS A 14 -9.48 6.39 -9.90
C HIS A 14 -8.37 5.43 -9.47
N PRO A 15 -7.43 5.10 -10.37
CA PRO A 15 -6.43 4.05 -10.08
C PRO A 15 -5.52 4.38 -8.91
N GLN A 16 -5.04 5.60 -8.78
CA GLN A 16 -4.10 5.95 -7.71
C GLN A 16 -4.81 5.99 -6.35
N GLU A 17 -5.98 6.58 -6.30
CA GLU A 17 -6.81 6.58 -5.08
C GLU A 17 -7.18 5.15 -4.67
N TYR A 18 -7.52 4.30 -5.64
CA TYR A 18 -7.89 2.92 -5.37
C TYR A 18 -6.72 2.12 -4.77
N CYS A 19 -5.52 2.25 -5.33
CA CYS A 19 -4.33 1.60 -4.78
C CYS A 19 -4.05 2.06 -3.36
N LEU A 20 -4.17 3.35 -3.09
CA LEU A 20 -3.97 3.88 -1.74
C LEU A 20 -5.04 3.36 -0.79
N ALA A 21 -6.28 3.33 -1.21
CA ALA A 21 -7.39 2.80 -0.41
C ALA A 21 -7.19 1.33 -0.04
N LEU A 22 -6.73 0.50 -0.98
CA LEU A 22 -6.39 -0.90 -0.68
C LEU A 22 -5.33 -1.00 0.41
N ASN A 23 -4.29 -0.18 0.32
CA ASN A 23 -3.23 -0.22 1.31
C ASN A 23 -3.72 0.23 2.69
N ILE A 24 -4.55 1.28 2.75
CA ILE A 24 -5.17 1.72 4.01
C ILE A 24 -5.98 0.57 4.62
N TYR A 25 -6.81 -0.07 3.81
CA TYR A 25 -7.69 -1.13 4.29
C TYR A 25 -6.89 -2.30 4.89
N TYR A 26 -5.92 -2.81 4.16
CA TYR A 26 -5.19 -4.00 4.59
C TYR A 26 -4.13 -3.71 5.64
N GLU A 27 -3.51 -2.53 5.63
CA GLU A 27 -2.45 -2.18 6.57
C GLU A 27 -2.96 -1.60 7.88
N SER A 28 -4.08 -0.89 7.85
CA SER A 28 -4.53 -0.11 9.02
C SER A 28 -6.01 -0.26 9.35
N ARG A 29 -6.63 -1.33 8.86
CA ARG A 29 -8.01 -1.66 9.23
C ARG A 29 -8.12 -1.75 10.75
N GLY A 30 -9.13 -1.08 11.34
CA GLY A 30 -9.33 -1.06 12.78
C GLY A 30 -8.54 0.01 13.52
N ASP A 31 -7.62 0.70 12.85
CA ASP A 31 -6.89 1.82 13.44
C ASP A 31 -7.78 3.08 13.47
N ASN A 32 -7.36 4.09 14.24
CA ASN A 32 -8.04 5.38 14.24
C ASN A 32 -7.71 6.18 12.97
N LEU A 33 -8.39 7.32 12.78
CA LEU A 33 -8.20 8.16 11.60
C LEU A 33 -6.73 8.61 11.45
N ALA A 34 -6.11 9.05 12.54
CA ALA A 34 -4.73 9.50 12.49
C ALA A 34 -3.78 8.38 12.06
N GLY A 35 -3.98 7.15 12.57
CA GLY A 35 -3.19 5.99 12.20
C GLY A 35 -3.35 5.63 10.73
N LYS A 36 -4.58 5.64 10.23
CA LYS A 36 -4.87 5.37 8.81
C LYS A 36 -4.24 6.42 7.90
N ALA A 37 -4.35 7.69 8.27
CA ALA A 37 -3.75 8.77 7.51
C ALA A 37 -2.22 8.70 7.54
N ALA A 38 -1.62 8.33 8.67
CA ALA A 38 -0.17 8.22 8.80
C ALA A 38 0.39 7.08 7.93
N VAL A 39 -0.28 5.94 7.89
CA VAL A 39 0.09 4.82 6.99
C VAL A 39 0.05 5.28 5.54
N SER A 40 -0.98 6.04 5.16
CA SER A 40 -1.10 6.60 3.81
C SER A 40 -0.02 7.64 3.51
N ASP A 41 0.32 8.46 4.50
CA ASP A 41 1.34 9.48 4.34
C ASP A 41 2.72 8.86 4.04
N VAL A 42 3.01 7.69 4.59
CA VAL A 42 4.22 6.94 4.25
C VAL A 42 4.26 6.63 2.75
N VAL A 43 3.15 6.17 2.18
CA VAL A 43 3.06 5.91 0.74
C VAL A 43 3.32 7.21 -0.05
N MET A 44 2.70 8.30 0.36
CA MET A 44 2.87 9.61 -0.31
C MET A 44 4.31 10.11 -0.18
N ASN A 45 4.95 9.92 0.96
CA ASN A 45 6.35 10.29 1.17
C ASN A 45 7.28 9.48 0.26
N ARG A 46 7.00 8.19 0.07
CA ARG A 46 7.76 7.35 -0.86
C ARG A 46 7.60 7.82 -2.30
N VAL A 47 6.38 8.14 -2.71
CA VAL A 47 6.12 8.68 -4.06
C VAL A 47 6.95 9.93 -4.33
N SER A 48 7.13 10.78 -3.32
CA SER A 48 7.89 12.03 -3.43
C SER A 48 9.40 11.83 -3.33
N SER A 49 9.87 10.64 -3.01
CA SER A 49 11.28 10.34 -2.84
C SER A 49 11.86 9.70 -4.10
N THR A 50 13.08 10.09 -4.48
CA THR A 50 13.78 9.48 -5.61
C THR A 50 14.21 8.03 -5.34
N ALA A 51 14.17 7.58 -4.09
CA ALA A 51 14.53 6.21 -3.70
C ALA A 51 13.41 5.18 -3.97
N TYR A 52 12.22 5.64 -4.35
CA TYR A 52 11.04 4.80 -4.54
C TYR A 52 10.38 5.08 -5.89
N PRO A 53 9.48 4.20 -6.35
CA PRO A 53 8.67 4.51 -7.53
C PRO A 53 7.89 5.81 -7.37
N ASN A 54 7.51 6.44 -8.48
CA ASN A 54 6.92 7.78 -8.45
C ASN A 54 5.40 7.80 -8.60
N THR A 55 4.74 6.65 -8.51
CA THR A 55 3.28 6.57 -8.46
C THR A 55 2.84 5.77 -7.25
N ILE A 56 1.62 6.06 -6.77
CA ILE A 56 1.05 5.37 -5.61
C ILE A 56 0.94 3.87 -5.90
N CYS A 57 0.37 3.50 -7.05
CA CYS A 57 0.19 2.09 -7.39
C CYS A 57 1.53 1.35 -7.46
N GLU A 58 2.56 1.96 -8.03
CA GLU A 58 3.88 1.34 -8.10
C GLU A 58 4.52 1.17 -6.71
N VAL A 59 4.33 2.13 -5.82
CA VAL A 59 4.81 2.02 -4.43
C VAL A 59 4.07 0.90 -3.69
N VAL A 60 2.74 0.88 -3.80
CA VAL A 60 1.90 -0.10 -3.10
C VAL A 60 2.16 -1.52 -3.58
N TYR A 61 2.37 -1.69 -4.87
CA TYR A 61 2.61 -3.02 -5.46
C TYR A 61 4.09 -3.36 -5.62
N GLN A 62 4.98 -2.65 -4.96
CA GLN A 62 6.41 -2.93 -5.01
C GLN A 62 6.69 -4.32 -4.46
N ALA A 63 7.36 -5.17 -5.25
CA ALA A 63 7.51 -6.58 -4.93
C ALA A 63 8.67 -7.19 -5.73
N ARG A 64 9.07 -8.40 -5.33
CA ARG A 64 9.88 -9.27 -6.16
C ARG A 64 8.97 -10.19 -6.95
N TRP A 65 9.25 -10.34 -8.23
CA TRP A 65 8.41 -11.07 -9.17
C TRP A 65 9.15 -12.28 -9.70
N LYS A 66 8.40 -13.32 -10.05
CA LYS A 66 8.92 -14.50 -10.76
C LYS A 66 7.98 -14.86 -11.89
N GLU A 67 8.51 -15.52 -12.89
CA GLU A 67 7.69 -16.04 -13.98
C GLU A 67 6.81 -17.18 -13.46
N SER A 68 5.52 -17.18 -13.84
CA SER A 68 4.60 -18.26 -13.52
C SER A 68 5.03 -19.55 -14.23
N TRP A 69 4.87 -20.68 -13.54
CA TRP A 69 5.11 -22.00 -14.15
C TRP A 69 4.26 -22.22 -15.40
N LYS A 70 3.12 -21.54 -15.50
CA LYS A 70 2.21 -21.67 -16.65
C LYS A 70 2.86 -21.28 -17.96
N THR A 71 3.80 -20.35 -17.92
CA THR A 71 4.54 -19.92 -19.13
C THR A 71 6.00 -20.34 -19.11
N LYS A 72 6.59 -20.54 -17.93
CA LYS A 72 8.00 -20.87 -17.78
C LYS A 72 8.40 -22.15 -18.49
N GLN A 73 7.49 -23.12 -18.61
CA GLN A 73 7.72 -24.39 -19.28
C GLN A 73 7.73 -24.27 -20.81
N TYR A 74 7.41 -23.09 -21.37
CA TYR A 74 7.34 -22.86 -22.81
C TYR A 74 8.43 -21.88 -23.23
N PRO A 75 9.63 -22.37 -23.64
CA PRO A 75 10.75 -21.48 -23.94
C PRO A 75 10.55 -20.63 -25.20
N ASP A 76 9.62 -21.01 -26.06
CA ASP A 76 9.38 -20.32 -27.35
C ASP A 76 8.45 -19.11 -27.22
N LEU A 77 7.90 -18.84 -26.05
CA LEU A 77 7.05 -17.67 -25.85
C LEU A 77 7.88 -16.38 -25.87
N ASP A 78 7.31 -15.34 -26.48
CA ASP A 78 7.89 -14.00 -26.39
C ASP A 78 7.75 -13.47 -24.96
N ASP A 79 8.62 -12.54 -24.59
CA ASP A 79 8.55 -11.93 -23.25
C ASP A 79 7.20 -11.30 -22.96
N SER A 80 6.55 -10.71 -23.96
CA SER A 80 5.22 -10.11 -23.84
C SER A 80 4.12 -11.11 -23.52
N GLU A 81 4.35 -12.40 -23.78
CA GLU A 81 3.38 -13.47 -23.55
C GLU A 81 3.57 -14.15 -22.19
N ARG A 82 4.63 -13.80 -21.46
CA ARG A 82 4.96 -14.44 -20.20
C ARG A 82 4.17 -13.84 -19.05
N VAL A 83 3.75 -14.69 -18.11
CA VAL A 83 3.00 -14.27 -16.92
C VAL A 83 3.96 -14.22 -15.74
N TYR A 84 4.02 -13.05 -15.10
CA TYR A 84 4.81 -12.85 -13.89
C TYR A 84 3.89 -12.67 -12.70
N ILE A 85 4.26 -13.28 -11.57
CA ILE A 85 3.52 -13.21 -10.32
C ILE A 85 4.45 -12.77 -9.20
N PRO A 86 3.93 -12.08 -8.17
CA PRO A 86 4.77 -11.70 -7.04
C PRO A 86 5.21 -12.94 -6.26
N ILE A 87 6.45 -12.93 -5.80
CA ILE A 87 6.97 -14.01 -4.95
C ILE A 87 6.30 -13.86 -3.59
N ARG A 88 5.71 -14.95 -3.10
CA ARG A 88 4.99 -14.97 -1.84
C ARG A 88 5.89 -14.47 -0.70
N HIS A 89 5.37 -13.55 0.13
CA HIS A 89 6.04 -12.91 1.26
C HIS A 89 7.26 -12.05 0.87
N ARG A 90 7.36 -11.62 -0.38
CA ARG A 90 8.44 -10.76 -0.88
C ARG A 90 7.91 -9.43 -1.43
N CYS A 91 6.79 -8.97 -0.90
CA CYS A 91 6.20 -7.68 -1.26
C CYS A 91 6.52 -6.65 -0.19
N GLN A 92 6.61 -5.40 -0.60
CA GLN A 92 6.82 -4.28 0.32
C GLN A 92 5.68 -4.21 1.34
N PHE A 93 4.44 -4.37 0.86
CA PHE A 93 3.26 -4.51 1.72
C PHE A 93 2.78 -5.95 1.64
N SER A 94 2.78 -6.64 2.77
CA SER A 94 2.61 -8.09 2.83
C SER A 94 1.26 -8.58 2.29
N TRP A 95 0.21 -7.75 2.40
CA TRP A 95 -1.12 -8.15 1.94
C TRP A 95 -1.18 -8.45 0.45
N PHE A 96 -0.32 -7.80 -0.35
CA PHE A 96 -0.31 -7.99 -1.79
C PHE A 96 0.11 -9.40 -2.21
N CYS A 97 0.97 -10.06 -1.42
CA CYS A 97 1.50 -11.37 -1.79
C CYS A 97 1.40 -12.41 -0.68
N ASP A 98 0.37 -12.31 0.18
CA ASP A 98 0.12 -13.27 1.25
C ASP A 98 -0.71 -14.47 0.80
N GLY A 99 -1.15 -14.50 -0.45
CA GLY A 99 -1.96 -15.58 -1.01
C GLY A 99 -3.45 -15.46 -0.71
N LYS A 100 -3.88 -14.39 -0.03
CA LYS A 100 -5.28 -14.12 0.27
C LYS A 100 -5.88 -13.19 -0.78
N SER A 101 -7.21 -13.08 -0.82
CA SER A 101 -7.90 -12.16 -1.71
C SER A 101 -7.53 -10.71 -1.39
N ASP A 102 -7.31 -9.91 -2.44
CA ASP A 102 -7.08 -8.47 -2.35
C ASP A 102 -8.35 -7.67 -2.66
N GLU A 103 -9.53 -8.29 -2.53
CA GLU A 103 -10.81 -7.63 -2.70
C GLU A 103 -11.44 -7.34 -1.35
N PRO A 104 -11.47 -6.06 -0.91
CA PRO A 104 -12.07 -5.71 0.36
C PRO A 104 -13.58 -5.98 0.34
N PRO A 105 -14.13 -6.49 1.45
CA PRO A 105 -15.59 -6.61 1.54
C PRO A 105 -16.24 -5.22 1.58
N ILE A 106 -17.44 -5.12 1.04
CA ILE A 106 -18.24 -3.90 1.09
C ILE A 106 -18.58 -3.61 2.55
N GLY A 107 -18.32 -2.38 3.01
CA GLY A 107 -18.60 -1.98 4.39
C GLY A 107 -17.95 -0.66 4.75
N ASP A 108 -18.14 -0.26 6.01
CA ASP A 108 -17.68 1.05 6.50
C ASP A 108 -16.16 1.19 6.48
N GLU A 109 -15.42 0.13 6.80
CA GLU A 109 -13.95 0.18 6.78
C GLU A 109 -13.42 0.42 5.37
N TRP A 110 -14.01 -0.23 4.37
CA TRP A 110 -13.63 -0.01 2.98
C TRP A 110 -14.00 1.39 2.49
N ARG A 111 -15.21 1.85 2.81
CA ARG A 111 -15.64 3.21 2.44
C ARG A 111 -14.79 4.29 3.10
N GLN A 112 -14.43 4.10 4.37
CA GLN A 112 -13.54 5.03 5.06
C GLN A 112 -12.17 5.06 4.40
N ALA A 113 -11.62 3.90 4.07
CA ALA A 113 -10.33 3.82 3.36
C ALA A 113 -10.40 4.57 2.04
N GLN A 114 -11.46 4.38 1.26
CA GLN A 114 -11.66 5.08 0.00
C GLN A 114 -11.78 6.58 0.18
N THR A 115 -12.51 7.03 1.19
CA THR A 115 -12.68 8.47 1.49
C THR A 115 -11.35 9.11 1.87
N ILE A 116 -10.59 8.48 2.76
CA ILE A 116 -9.29 9.00 3.18
C ILE A 116 -8.34 9.10 1.98
N ALA A 117 -8.26 8.03 1.19
CA ALA A 117 -7.38 7.99 0.02
C ALA A 117 -7.72 9.09 -0.99
N TYR A 118 -8.99 9.27 -1.29
CA TYR A 118 -9.42 10.30 -2.22
C TYR A 118 -9.04 11.70 -1.73
N ARG A 119 -9.28 11.99 -0.46
CA ARG A 119 -8.99 13.31 0.12
C ARG A 119 -7.49 13.58 0.19
N MET A 120 -6.69 12.57 0.52
CA MET A 120 -5.23 12.72 0.57
C MET A 120 -4.65 12.99 -0.82
N VAL A 121 -5.12 12.29 -1.84
CA VAL A 121 -4.62 12.46 -3.21
C VAL A 121 -5.08 13.78 -3.82
N ASN A 122 -6.33 14.15 -3.61
CA ASN A 122 -6.94 15.27 -4.34
C ASN A 122 -7.01 16.58 -3.55
N SER A 123 -6.88 16.54 -2.21
CA SER A 123 -7.03 17.73 -1.36
C SER A 123 -5.90 17.86 -0.33
N ASP A 124 -4.86 17.07 -0.43
CA ASP A 124 -3.74 17.04 0.53
C ASP A 124 -4.17 16.86 2.00
N TYR A 125 -5.31 16.21 2.20
CA TYR A 125 -5.88 15.99 3.52
C TYR A 125 -4.92 15.19 4.41
N LEU A 126 -4.54 15.76 5.55
CA LEU A 126 -3.62 15.17 6.53
C LEU A 126 -2.24 14.79 5.97
N ILE A 127 -1.87 15.30 4.80
CA ILE A 127 -0.51 15.14 4.27
C ILE A 127 0.48 15.77 5.26
N GLY A 128 1.56 15.05 5.55
CA GLY A 128 2.57 15.46 6.52
C GLY A 128 2.34 14.94 7.93
N ILE A 129 1.23 14.24 8.18
CA ILE A 129 0.91 13.74 9.53
C ILE A 129 1.99 12.79 10.07
N ALA A 130 2.67 12.04 9.20
CA ALA A 130 3.73 11.13 9.59
C ALA A 130 5.12 11.77 9.55
N ASP A 131 5.19 13.09 9.37
CA ASP A 131 6.41 13.90 9.49
C ASP A 131 7.58 13.38 8.63
N GLY A 132 7.28 13.01 7.38
CA GLY A 132 8.27 12.51 6.42
C GLY A 132 8.60 11.03 6.56
N ALA A 133 7.91 10.30 7.42
CA ALA A 133 8.17 8.87 7.62
C ALA A 133 8.07 8.08 6.33
N THR A 134 9.00 7.14 6.16
CA THR A 134 9.04 6.22 5.01
C THR A 134 8.87 4.76 5.42
N HIS A 135 8.87 4.48 6.72
CA HIS A 135 8.75 3.12 7.27
C HIS A 135 7.85 3.13 8.49
N TYR A 136 7.20 2.01 8.72
CA TYR A 136 6.43 1.77 9.94
C TYR A 136 6.33 0.29 10.23
N HIS A 137 5.97 -0.02 11.47
CA HIS A 137 5.58 -1.36 11.88
C HIS A 137 4.48 -1.27 12.92
N ALA A 138 3.75 -2.35 13.11
CA ALA A 138 2.74 -2.42 14.15
C ALA A 138 3.38 -2.35 15.53
N THR A 139 2.65 -1.82 16.52
CA THR A 139 3.17 -1.60 17.88
C THR A 139 3.58 -2.91 18.58
N TYR A 140 3.03 -4.05 18.15
CA TYR A 140 3.30 -5.35 18.79
C TYR A 140 4.47 -6.12 18.15
N VAL A 141 5.16 -5.54 17.15
CA VAL A 141 6.34 -6.15 16.54
C VAL A 141 7.57 -5.27 16.78
N ASN A 142 8.75 -5.88 16.70
CA ASN A 142 10.03 -5.17 16.86
C ASN A 142 11.00 -5.65 15.77
N PRO A 143 10.88 -5.13 14.54
CA PRO A 143 11.73 -5.57 13.44
C PRO A 143 13.15 -5.08 13.61
N LYS A 144 14.12 -5.89 13.17
CA LYS A 144 15.54 -5.56 13.30
C LYS A 144 15.97 -4.30 12.56
N TRP A 145 15.27 -3.98 11.47
CA TRP A 145 15.62 -2.82 10.64
C TRP A 145 15.39 -1.47 11.34
N ASN A 146 14.60 -1.43 12.42
CA ASN A 146 14.27 -0.15 13.07
C ASN A 146 15.47 0.49 13.76
N LYS A 147 16.52 -0.27 14.08
CA LYS A 147 17.71 0.23 14.77
C LYS A 147 18.51 1.25 13.95
N ASP A 148 18.45 1.13 12.63
CA ASP A 148 19.19 1.99 11.72
C ASP A 148 18.35 3.15 11.18
N MET A 149 17.16 3.32 11.74
CA MET A 149 16.20 4.32 11.30
C MET A 149 16.06 5.43 12.34
N LEU A 150 15.64 6.60 11.88
CA LEU A 150 15.31 7.72 12.77
C LEU A 150 13.87 7.59 13.21
N LEU A 151 13.63 7.47 14.52
CA LEU A 151 12.28 7.35 15.09
C LEU A 151 11.52 8.66 14.95
N ILE A 152 10.33 8.59 14.36
CA ILE A 152 9.39 9.71 14.32
C ILE A 152 8.46 9.65 15.54
N GLY A 153 7.80 8.52 15.75
CA GLY A 153 6.89 8.33 16.88
C GLY A 153 5.80 7.32 16.61
N ARG A 154 4.92 7.18 17.58
CA ARG A 154 3.74 6.32 17.49
C ARG A 154 2.53 7.14 17.08
N ILE A 155 1.81 6.65 16.06
CA ILE A 155 0.52 7.20 15.64
C ILE A 155 -0.44 6.02 15.51
N GLY A 156 -1.51 6.02 16.31
CA GLY A 156 -2.44 4.90 16.35
C GLY A 156 -1.75 3.59 16.75
N LEU A 157 -1.91 2.57 15.93
CA LEU A 157 -1.39 1.23 16.19
C LEU A 157 -0.04 0.95 15.52
N HIS A 158 0.66 1.99 15.04
CA HIS A 158 1.92 1.87 14.33
C HIS A 158 2.99 2.81 14.88
N ILE A 159 4.24 2.42 14.70
CA ILE A 159 5.42 3.23 15.03
C ILE A 159 6.13 3.57 13.72
N PHE A 160 6.46 4.86 13.55
CA PHE A 160 6.92 5.42 12.29
C PHE A 160 8.38 5.87 12.36
N TYR A 161 9.07 5.70 11.24
CA TYR A 161 10.50 6.01 11.11
C TYR A 161 10.78 6.65 9.76
N VAL A 162 11.88 7.42 9.71
CA VAL A 162 12.44 7.88 8.45
C VAL A 162 13.83 7.28 8.28
N GLN A 163 14.18 6.95 7.05
CA GLN A 163 15.52 6.44 6.73
C GLN A 163 16.54 7.56 6.85
N ARG A 164 17.65 7.26 7.51
CA ARG A 164 18.74 8.22 7.71
C ARG A 164 19.46 8.56 6.41
#